data_aa5b0eb10c2fbd2801fd464aab0a2694
#
_entry.id   aa5b0eb10c2fbd2801fd464aab0a2694
#
_cell.length_a   1.000
_cell.length_b   1.000
_cell.length_c   1.000
_cell.angle_alpha   90.00
_cell.angle_beta   90.00
_cell.angle_gamma   90.00
#
_symmetry.space_group_name_H-M   'P 1'
#
loop_
_entity.id
_entity.type
_entity.pdbx_description
1 polymer ?
#
loop_
_entity_poly.entity_id
_entity_poly.type
_entity_poly.pdbx_seq_one_letter_code
_entity_poly.pdbx_strand_id
1 'polypeptide(L)'
;PEVILMDEPCSALDPISTLKIEEMMHELKKSYTIVIVTHNMQQAVRVSDMTGFFNVTANPDCDGKVGCLEEFAETETIFNSPRQQATLDYVSGRFG
;
A
#
# COMPACT_ATOMS: atom_id res chain seq x y z
N PRO A 1 -15.90 -8.56 -13.12
CA PRO A 1 -14.71 -7.73 -13.08
C PRO A 1 -13.47 -8.53 -12.71
N GLU A 2 -12.40 -8.24 -13.40
CA GLU A 2 -11.14 -8.94 -13.17
C GLU A 2 -10.27 -8.17 -12.19
N VAL A 3 -9.41 -8.91 -11.50
CA VAL A 3 -8.45 -8.34 -10.56
C VAL A 3 -7.05 -8.43 -11.16
N ILE A 4 -6.34 -7.32 -11.12
CA ILE A 4 -4.94 -7.25 -11.55
C ILE A 4 -4.08 -7.14 -10.30
N LEU A 5 -3.13 -8.05 -10.13
CA LEU A 5 -2.19 -8.02 -9.01
C LEU A 5 -0.84 -7.55 -9.50
N MET A 6 -0.30 -6.52 -8.86
CA MET A 6 1.02 -5.97 -9.18
C MET A 6 1.88 -5.98 -7.92
N ASP A 7 3.07 -6.57 -8.01
CA ASP A 7 4.01 -6.66 -6.89
C ASP A 7 5.21 -5.78 -7.21
N GLU A 8 5.35 -4.69 -6.45
CA GLU A 8 6.44 -3.72 -6.63
C GLU A 8 6.61 -3.30 -8.08
N PRO A 9 5.54 -2.81 -8.75
CA PRO A 9 5.54 -2.63 -10.20
C PRO A 9 6.54 -1.63 -10.72
N CYS A 10 7.02 -0.71 -9.87
CA CYS A 10 7.93 0.35 -10.30
C CYS A 10 9.29 0.33 -9.59
N SER A 11 9.62 -0.75 -8.89
CA SER A 11 10.82 -0.80 -8.05
C SER A 11 12.13 -0.62 -8.81
N ALA A 12 12.17 -0.99 -10.09
CA ALA A 12 13.37 -0.90 -10.91
C ALA A 12 13.28 0.21 -11.97
N LEU A 13 12.29 1.08 -11.88
CA LEU A 13 12.05 2.11 -12.89
C LEU A 13 12.52 3.48 -12.43
N ASP A 14 12.91 4.30 -13.40
CA ASP A 14 13.20 5.71 -13.15
C ASP A 14 11.91 6.50 -12.88
N PRO A 15 12.00 7.75 -12.39
CA PRO A 15 10.81 8.54 -12.06
C PRO A 15 9.86 8.77 -13.24
N ILE A 16 10.38 8.95 -14.43
CA ILE A 16 9.54 9.21 -15.61
C ILE A 16 8.77 7.96 -16.00
N SER A 17 9.44 6.82 -16.03
CA SER A 17 8.79 5.54 -16.33
C SER A 17 7.78 5.17 -15.26
N THR A 18 8.09 5.45 -14.00
CA THR A 18 7.17 5.23 -12.88
C THR A 18 5.89 6.01 -13.08
N LEU A 19 5.97 7.29 -13.45
CA LEU A 19 4.78 8.11 -13.68
C LEU A 19 3.91 7.55 -14.82
N LYS A 20 4.53 7.03 -15.86
CA LYS A 20 3.79 6.43 -16.97
C LYS A 20 3.02 5.19 -16.53
N ILE A 21 3.63 4.35 -15.70
CA ILE A 21 2.96 3.17 -15.15
C ILE A 21 1.82 3.59 -14.23
N GLU A 22 2.02 4.61 -13.40
CA GLU A 22 0.97 5.10 -12.51
C GLU A 22 -0.21 5.68 -13.30
N GLU A 23 0.05 6.38 -14.40
CA GLU A 23 -1.01 6.86 -15.28
C GLU A 23 -1.79 5.69 -15.89
N MET A 24 -1.09 4.65 -16.30
CA MET A 24 -1.74 3.44 -16.82
C MET A 24 -2.63 2.80 -15.76
N MET A 25 -2.19 2.76 -14.51
CA MET A 25 -3.00 2.23 -13.42
C MET A 25 -4.28 3.03 -13.23
N HIS A 26 -4.21 4.36 -13.31
CA HIS A 26 -5.40 5.21 -13.20
C HIS A 26 -6.40 4.94 -14.31
N GLU A 27 -5.94 4.61 -15.50
CA GLU A 27 -6.82 4.22 -16.59
C GLU A 27 -7.40 2.83 -16.39
N LEU A 28 -6.56 1.89 -15.98
CA LEU A 28 -6.97 0.49 -15.81
C LEU A 28 -7.99 0.32 -14.67
N LYS A 29 -7.88 1.11 -13.62
CA LYS A 29 -8.80 0.96 -12.48
C LYS A 29 -10.25 1.27 -12.84
N LYS A 30 -10.49 1.95 -13.94
CA LYS A 30 -11.85 2.23 -14.41
C LYS A 30 -12.56 0.96 -14.86
N SER A 31 -11.81 -0.05 -15.28
CA SER A 31 -12.36 -1.31 -15.78
C SER A 31 -11.99 -2.52 -14.94
N TYR A 32 -10.96 -2.40 -14.10
CA TYR A 32 -10.42 -3.51 -13.32
C TYR A 32 -10.21 -3.09 -11.88
N THR A 33 -10.22 -4.08 -10.98
CA THR A 33 -9.75 -3.86 -9.61
C THR A 33 -8.26 -4.15 -9.58
N ILE A 34 -7.47 -3.19 -9.09
CA ILE A 34 -6.01 -3.33 -9.05
C ILE A 34 -5.58 -3.47 -7.60
N VAL A 35 -4.78 -4.50 -7.32
CA VAL A 35 -4.16 -4.71 -6.02
C VAL A 35 -2.66 -4.55 -6.21
N ILE A 36 -2.06 -3.62 -5.48
CA ILE A 36 -0.62 -3.35 -5.55
C ILE A 36 0.02 -3.71 -4.22
N VAL A 37 1.11 -4.46 -4.28
CA VAL A 37 1.95 -4.69 -3.11
C VAL A 37 3.19 -3.80 -3.27
N THR A 38 3.41 -2.88 -2.35
CA THR A 38 4.55 -1.97 -2.42
C THR A 38 4.98 -1.52 -1.03
N HIS A 39 6.27 -1.26 -0.87
CA HIS A 39 6.79 -0.59 0.31
C HIS A 39 7.07 0.90 0.05
N ASN A 40 6.76 1.37 -1.15
CA ASN A 40 6.90 2.79 -1.49
C ASN A 40 5.64 3.54 -1.08
N MET A 41 5.70 4.23 0.05
CA MET A 41 4.56 4.94 0.60
C MET A 41 4.10 6.08 -0.30
N GLN A 42 5.03 6.75 -0.97
CA GLN A 42 4.67 7.84 -1.88
C GLN A 42 3.83 7.33 -3.05
N GLN A 43 4.19 6.17 -3.59
CA GLN A 43 3.39 5.55 -4.65
C GLN A 43 2.01 5.15 -4.15
N ALA A 44 1.93 4.57 -2.96
CA ALA A 44 0.64 4.21 -2.38
C ALA A 44 -0.27 5.43 -2.25
N VAL A 45 0.28 6.55 -1.78
CA VAL A 45 -0.49 7.79 -1.64
C VAL A 45 -1.01 8.28 -3.00
N ARG A 46 -0.17 8.20 -4.04
CA ARG A 46 -0.54 8.73 -5.36
C ARG A 46 -1.58 7.90 -6.09
N VAL A 47 -1.51 6.57 -5.97
CA VAL A 47 -2.27 5.70 -6.88
C VAL A 47 -3.40 4.93 -6.22
N SER A 48 -3.40 4.75 -4.92
CA SER A 48 -4.38 3.88 -4.29
C SER A 48 -5.55 4.64 -3.70
N ASP A 49 -6.72 4.03 -3.77
CA ASP A 49 -7.94 4.52 -3.14
C ASP A 49 -8.07 3.97 -1.73
N MET A 50 -7.69 2.71 -1.54
CA MET A 50 -7.69 2.03 -0.26
C MET A 50 -6.29 1.49 0.00
N THR A 51 -5.87 1.49 1.25
CA THR A 51 -4.55 1.00 1.64
C THR A 51 -4.67 0.08 2.84
N GLY A 52 -3.97 -1.05 2.76
CA GLY A 52 -3.82 -1.97 3.87
C GLY A 52 -2.38 -1.95 4.36
N PHE A 53 -2.20 -1.88 5.66
CA PHE A 53 -0.88 -1.95 6.27
C PHE A 53 -0.69 -3.31 6.92
N PHE A 54 0.34 -4.03 6.47
CA PHE A 54 0.70 -5.34 7.01
C PHE A 54 1.91 -5.22 7.90
N ASN A 55 1.90 -5.94 9.00
CA ASN A 55 2.98 -5.95 9.96
C ASN A 55 3.29 -7.38 10.36
N VAL A 56 4.57 -7.69 10.55
CA VAL A 56 5.02 -9.02 10.97
C VAL A 56 5.31 -9.10 12.48
N THR A 57 5.03 -8.03 13.21
CA THR A 57 5.22 -8.04 14.66
C THR A 57 4.14 -8.88 15.34
N ALA A 58 4.44 -9.36 16.53
CA ALA A 58 3.53 -10.19 17.29
C ALA A 58 2.24 -9.45 17.60
N ASN A 59 1.16 -9.91 17.00
CA ASN A 59 -0.20 -9.46 17.29
C ASN A 59 -0.92 -10.68 17.86
N PRO A 60 -1.61 -10.55 19.03
CA PRO A 60 -2.33 -11.69 19.62
C PRO A 60 -3.34 -12.35 18.68
N ASP A 61 -3.89 -11.58 17.74
CA ASP A 61 -4.88 -12.10 16.79
C ASP A 61 -4.24 -12.72 15.55
N CYS A 62 -2.91 -12.64 15.42
CA CYS A 62 -2.16 -13.20 14.31
C CYS A 62 -1.10 -14.14 14.82
N ASP A 63 -0.86 -15.21 14.07
CA ASP A 63 0.28 -16.05 14.34
C ASP A 63 1.55 -15.23 14.08
N GLY A 64 2.35 -15.02 15.10
CA GLY A 64 3.48 -14.08 15.07
C GLY A 64 4.57 -14.37 14.06
N LYS A 65 4.41 -15.37 13.20
CA LYS A 65 5.40 -15.73 12.18
C LYS A 65 5.00 -15.31 10.78
N VAL A 66 3.82 -14.72 10.60
CA VAL A 66 3.32 -14.31 9.29
C VAL A 66 2.88 -12.86 9.35
N GLY A 67 2.85 -12.24 8.18
CA GLY A 67 2.34 -10.89 8.06
C GLY A 67 0.89 -10.82 8.49
N CYS A 68 0.54 -9.77 9.20
CA CYS A 68 -0.80 -9.56 9.71
C CYS A 68 -1.31 -8.22 9.23
N LEU A 69 -2.55 -8.18 8.75
CA LEU A 69 -3.17 -6.92 8.37
C LEU A 69 -3.51 -6.13 9.62
N GLU A 70 -2.74 -5.07 9.87
CA GLU A 70 -2.92 -4.20 11.04
C GLU A 70 -4.06 -3.22 10.85
N GLU A 71 -4.15 -2.64 9.66
CA GLU A 71 -5.15 -1.63 9.38
C GLU A 71 -5.47 -1.61 7.89
N PHE A 72 -6.76 -1.42 7.57
CA PHE A 72 -7.20 -1.27 6.19
C PHE A 72 -8.27 -0.17 6.15
N ALA A 73 -8.01 0.87 5.38
CA ALA A 73 -8.92 2.01 5.28
C ALA A 73 -8.63 2.79 4.00
N GLU A 74 -9.38 3.87 3.80
CA GLU A 74 -9.07 4.79 2.71
C GLU A 74 -7.64 5.28 2.85
N THR A 75 -6.95 5.43 1.72
CA THR A 75 -5.54 5.81 1.70
C THR A 75 -5.28 7.08 2.49
N GLU A 76 -6.14 8.08 2.34
CA GLU A 76 -6.02 9.32 3.10
C GLU A 76 -6.04 9.07 4.61
N THR A 77 -6.91 8.19 5.08
CA THR A 77 -7.00 7.85 6.49
C THR A 77 -5.73 7.16 6.98
N ILE A 78 -5.20 6.21 6.22
CA ILE A 78 -4.00 5.47 6.61
C ILE A 78 -2.81 6.41 6.79
N PHE A 79 -2.65 7.38 5.90
CA PHE A 79 -1.47 8.24 5.92
C PHE A 79 -1.63 9.49 6.77
N ASN A 80 -2.85 9.96 7.02
CA ASN A 80 -3.09 11.19 7.76
C ASN A 80 -3.65 10.97 9.16
N SER A 81 -4.44 9.91 9.37
CA SER A 81 -5.13 9.67 10.64
C SER A 81 -5.27 8.18 10.92
N PRO A 82 -4.16 7.43 10.94
CA PRO A 82 -4.24 5.99 11.17
C PRO A 82 -4.74 5.70 12.59
N ARG A 83 -5.50 4.62 12.73
CA ARG A 83 -6.06 4.20 14.02
C ARG A 83 -5.09 3.38 14.84
N GLN A 84 -4.13 2.71 14.19
CA GLN A 84 -3.18 1.83 14.85
C GLN A 84 -1.85 2.54 15.02
N GLN A 85 -1.24 2.36 16.20
CA GLN A 85 0.06 2.98 16.47
C GLN A 85 1.14 2.43 15.53
N ALA A 86 1.09 1.15 15.20
CA ALA A 86 2.05 0.56 14.28
C ALA A 86 1.98 1.22 12.89
N THR A 87 0.77 1.53 12.42
CA THR A 87 0.59 2.22 11.15
C THR A 87 1.15 3.63 11.22
N LEU A 88 0.85 4.35 12.30
CA LEU A 88 1.37 5.71 12.49
C LEU A 88 2.89 5.73 12.50
N ASP A 89 3.52 4.79 13.20
CA ASP A 89 4.96 4.71 13.28
C ASP A 89 5.58 4.45 11.89
N TYR A 90 4.96 3.58 11.12
CA TYR A 90 5.43 3.25 9.78
C TYR A 90 5.34 4.45 8.84
N VAL A 91 4.17 5.10 8.78
CA VAL A 91 3.96 6.19 7.83
C VAL A 91 4.71 7.46 8.24
N SER A 92 5.04 7.62 9.52
CA SER A 92 5.80 8.78 9.99
C SER A 92 7.32 8.55 9.93
N GLY A 93 7.77 7.38 9.48
CA GLY A 93 9.20 7.09 9.36
C GLY A 93 9.91 6.76 10.65
N ARG A 94 9.18 6.52 11.73
CA ARG A 94 9.76 6.10 13.01
C ARG A 94 10.16 4.65 13.02
N PHE A 95 9.72 3.96 12.04
CA PHE A 95 9.91 2.53 11.92
C PHE A 95 11.25 2.28 11.26
N GLY A 96 12.14 1.68 11.99
CA GLY A 96 13.43 1.21 11.56
C GLY A 96 14.14 1.94 10.48
#